data_31ca7c85cc9c801c02ba15f043a6bff5
#
_entry.id   31ca7c85cc9c801c02ba15f043a6bff5
#
_cell.length_a   1.000
_cell.length_b   1.000
_cell.length_c   1.000
_cell.angle_alpha   90.00
_cell.angle_beta   90.00
_cell.angle_gamma   90.00
#
_symmetry.space_group_name_H-M   'P 1'
#
loop_
_entity.id
_entity.type
_entity.pdbx_description
1 polymer ?
#
loop_
_entity_poly.entity_id
_entity_poly.type
_entity_poly.pdbx_seq_one_letter_code
_entity_poly.pdbx_strand_id
1 'polypeptide(L)'
;YTSLIIFAPMQKIGILGGGQLGRMLLQAAANYPVETFVLENDNECPAAHLCHHFTRGDIKDFDAVYNFGKGLDAITIEIENVNVDALEILEAEGVKIFPKPSVLKTIKNKILQKQYYELHQIPSPKFIITNNLAELNKQEEFLPAVHKVGEGGYDGKGVQLLKTKEDFLKGFDAPSVLEKMVNIHKEIAQMVNKIKKGETALYPPVEMLFNHQLNLLDFQLCPAELEQKTLWKVEAIALAVVRNFKS
;
A
#
# COMPACT_ATOMS: atom_id res chain seq x y z
N TYR A 1 -4.59 -48.43 -22.37
CA TYR A 1 -4.34 -47.66 -21.13
C TYR A 1 -4.88 -46.27 -21.36
N THR A 2 -6.09 -45.99 -20.85
CA THR A 2 -6.70 -44.67 -20.90
C THR A 2 -6.12 -43.91 -19.70
N SER A 3 -5.12 -43.07 -19.94
CA SER A 3 -4.61 -42.13 -18.90
C SER A 3 -5.69 -41.10 -18.64
N LEU A 4 -6.32 -41.18 -17.48
CA LEU A 4 -7.19 -40.12 -16.99
C LEU A 4 -6.28 -38.89 -16.70
N ILE A 5 -6.32 -37.87 -17.55
CA ILE A 5 -5.69 -36.57 -17.24
C ILE A 5 -6.62 -35.90 -16.24
N ILE A 6 -6.28 -36.01 -14.96
CA ILE A 6 -6.95 -35.28 -13.91
C ILE A 6 -6.37 -33.85 -13.96
N PHE A 7 -7.10 -32.92 -14.59
CA PHE A 7 -6.78 -31.50 -14.45
C PHE A 7 -6.99 -31.08 -13.00
N ALA A 8 -5.96 -30.63 -12.36
CA ALA A 8 -6.15 -29.96 -11.08
C ALA A 8 -7.13 -28.77 -11.27
N PRO A 9 -8.09 -28.57 -10.36
CA PRO A 9 -9.00 -27.44 -10.48
C PRO A 9 -8.22 -26.14 -10.54
N MET A 10 -8.62 -25.24 -11.44
CA MET A 10 -8.01 -23.90 -11.54
C MET A 10 -8.21 -23.16 -10.22
N GLN A 11 -7.16 -22.49 -9.75
CA GLN A 11 -7.26 -21.66 -8.55
C GLN A 11 -8.09 -20.41 -8.83
N LYS A 12 -9.02 -20.10 -7.93
CA LYS A 12 -9.89 -18.94 -7.99
C LYS A 12 -9.23 -17.75 -7.29
N ILE A 13 -8.85 -16.76 -8.07
CA ILE A 13 -8.12 -15.57 -7.57
C ILE A 13 -9.02 -14.35 -7.64
N GLY A 14 -9.32 -13.75 -6.49
CA GLY A 14 -10.03 -12.47 -6.37
C GLY A 14 -9.08 -11.29 -6.41
N ILE A 15 -9.54 -10.22 -7.05
CA ILE A 15 -8.84 -8.92 -7.09
C ILE A 15 -9.83 -7.85 -6.60
N LEU A 16 -9.46 -7.12 -5.55
CA LEU A 16 -10.22 -5.97 -5.08
C LEU A 16 -9.65 -4.71 -5.72
N GLY A 17 -10.46 -4.07 -6.56
CA GLY A 17 -10.09 -2.94 -7.39
C GLY A 17 -9.90 -3.34 -8.86
N GLY A 18 -10.46 -2.54 -9.75
CA GLY A 18 -10.50 -2.77 -11.19
C GLY A 18 -9.74 -1.75 -12.03
N GLY A 19 -8.84 -0.96 -11.42
CA GLY A 19 -8.06 0.09 -12.09
C GLY A 19 -6.97 -0.46 -13.02
N GLN A 20 -6.02 0.39 -13.36
CA GLN A 20 -4.94 0.05 -14.30
C GLN A 20 -4.02 -1.07 -13.78
N LEU A 21 -3.72 -1.09 -12.48
CA LEU A 21 -2.89 -2.14 -11.90
C LEU A 21 -3.64 -3.48 -11.88
N GLY A 22 -4.96 -3.47 -11.60
CA GLY A 22 -5.83 -4.64 -11.71
C GLY A 22 -5.84 -5.20 -13.14
N ARG A 23 -5.94 -4.33 -14.14
CA ARG A 23 -5.83 -4.72 -15.56
C ARG A 23 -4.47 -5.37 -15.86
N MET A 24 -3.37 -4.76 -15.44
CA MET A 24 -2.02 -5.32 -15.69
C MET A 24 -1.84 -6.67 -14.98
N LEU A 25 -2.40 -6.84 -13.78
CA LEU A 25 -2.39 -8.10 -13.06
C LEU A 25 -3.14 -9.19 -13.84
N LEU A 26 -4.32 -8.88 -14.39
CA LEU A 26 -5.10 -9.82 -15.23
C LEU A 26 -4.35 -10.22 -16.50
N GLN A 27 -3.67 -9.27 -17.15
CA GLN A 27 -2.82 -9.56 -18.31
C GLN A 27 -1.68 -10.54 -17.97
N ALA A 28 -1.06 -10.38 -16.80
CA ALA A 28 -0.04 -11.30 -16.31
C ALA A 28 -0.65 -12.66 -15.92
N ALA A 29 -1.81 -12.66 -15.28
CA ALA A 29 -2.53 -13.87 -14.86
C ALA A 29 -2.94 -14.78 -16.02
N ALA A 30 -3.16 -14.24 -17.21
CA ALA A 30 -3.50 -15.00 -18.42
C ALA A 30 -2.44 -16.06 -18.81
N ASN A 31 -1.22 -15.95 -18.29
CA ASN A 31 -0.17 -16.95 -18.49
C ASN A 31 -0.22 -18.14 -17.51
N TYR A 32 -1.18 -18.15 -16.59
CA TYR A 32 -1.30 -19.16 -15.54
C TYR A 32 -2.69 -19.83 -15.58
N PRO A 33 -2.81 -21.09 -15.14
CA PRO A 33 -4.09 -21.78 -15.09
C PRO A 33 -4.88 -21.33 -13.84
N VAL A 34 -5.37 -20.09 -13.87
CA VAL A 34 -6.14 -19.47 -12.79
C VAL A 34 -7.46 -18.90 -13.33
N GLU A 35 -8.49 -18.94 -12.51
CA GLU A 35 -9.77 -18.28 -12.74
C GLU A 35 -9.82 -16.97 -11.97
N THR A 36 -10.03 -15.84 -12.66
CA THR A 36 -9.92 -14.51 -12.07
C THR A 36 -11.27 -13.88 -11.82
N PHE A 37 -11.42 -13.28 -10.66
CA PHE A 37 -12.59 -12.56 -10.17
C PHE A 37 -12.20 -11.14 -9.84
N VAL A 38 -13.03 -10.14 -10.17
CA VAL A 38 -12.78 -8.74 -9.85
C VAL A 38 -14.01 -8.17 -9.14
N LEU A 39 -13.80 -7.47 -8.03
CA LEU A 39 -14.79 -6.64 -7.35
C LEU A 39 -14.44 -5.18 -7.55
N GLU A 40 -15.33 -4.42 -8.20
CA GLU A 40 -15.18 -2.98 -8.42
C GLU A 40 -16.55 -2.33 -8.60
N ASN A 41 -16.66 -1.05 -8.22
CA ASN A 41 -17.91 -0.31 -8.29
C ASN A 41 -18.26 0.17 -9.71
N ASP A 42 -17.25 0.42 -10.55
CA ASP A 42 -17.38 0.88 -11.93
C ASP A 42 -17.34 -0.28 -12.91
N ASN A 43 -18.44 -0.52 -13.63
CA ASN A 43 -18.55 -1.56 -14.67
C ASN A 43 -17.65 -1.30 -15.88
N GLU A 44 -17.24 -0.04 -16.09
CA GLU A 44 -16.39 0.38 -17.22
C GLU A 44 -14.91 0.48 -16.80
N CYS A 45 -14.56 -0.02 -15.62
CA CYS A 45 -13.18 0.00 -15.14
C CYS A 45 -12.24 -0.79 -16.06
N PRO A 46 -10.95 -0.45 -16.10
CA PRO A 46 -9.97 -1.09 -17.00
C PRO A 46 -9.86 -2.61 -16.91
N ALA A 47 -10.21 -3.21 -15.77
CA ALA A 47 -10.16 -4.65 -15.53
C ALA A 47 -11.43 -5.41 -15.93
N ALA A 48 -12.58 -4.73 -16.06
CA ALA A 48 -13.89 -5.36 -16.20
C ALA A 48 -13.99 -6.34 -17.37
N HIS A 49 -13.37 -6.02 -18.50
CA HIS A 49 -13.43 -6.83 -19.72
C HIS A 49 -12.36 -7.92 -19.84
N LEU A 50 -11.47 -8.03 -18.84
CA LEU A 50 -10.34 -8.96 -18.88
C LEU A 50 -10.44 -10.09 -17.84
N CYS A 51 -11.27 -9.93 -16.82
CA CYS A 51 -11.49 -10.97 -15.81
C CYS A 51 -12.48 -12.02 -16.31
N HIS A 52 -12.43 -13.23 -15.73
CA HIS A 52 -13.43 -14.28 -16.00
C HIS A 52 -14.78 -13.92 -15.37
N HIS A 53 -14.76 -13.33 -14.18
CA HIS A 53 -15.96 -12.94 -13.43
C HIS A 53 -15.82 -11.54 -12.86
N PHE A 54 -16.76 -10.69 -13.22
CA PHE A 54 -16.85 -9.32 -12.68
C PHE A 54 -18.03 -9.23 -11.71
N THR A 55 -17.78 -8.66 -10.53
CA THR A 55 -18.78 -8.36 -9.52
C THR A 55 -18.80 -6.87 -9.27
N ARG A 56 -19.96 -6.25 -9.45
CA ARG A 56 -20.12 -4.84 -9.10
C ARG A 56 -20.33 -4.69 -7.60
N GLY A 57 -19.50 -3.89 -6.94
CA GLY A 57 -19.62 -3.60 -5.51
C GLY A 57 -18.50 -2.69 -5.01
N ASP A 58 -18.73 -2.05 -3.87
CA ASP A 58 -17.73 -1.18 -3.25
C ASP A 58 -16.73 -2.03 -2.47
N ILE A 59 -15.45 -1.93 -2.82
CA ILE A 59 -14.34 -2.60 -2.13
C ILE A 59 -14.15 -2.13 -0.67
N LYS A 60 -14.84 -1.07 -0.25
CA LYS A 60 -14.85 -0.56 1.14
C LYS A 60 -16.03 -1.10 1.95
N ASP A 61 -17.04 -1.65 1.28
CA ASP A 61 -18.20 -2.24 1.93
C ASP A 61 -17.88 -3.63 2.46
N PHE A 62 -18.22 -3.87 3.72
CA PHE A 62 -17.93 -5.13 4.39
C PHE A 62 -18.63 -6.32 3.72
N ASP A 63 -19.92 -6.19 3.46
CA ASP A 63 -20.74 -7.30 2.93
C ASP A 63 -20.36 -7.59 1.48
N ALA A 64 -20.06 -6.57 0.68
CA ALA A 64 -19.61 -6.74 -0.70
C ALA A 64 -18.28 -7.52 -0.75
N VAL A 65 -17.28 -7.13 0.04
CA VAL A 65 -15.97 -7.80 0.09
C VAL A 65 -16.08 -9.21 0.65
N TYR A 66 -16.84 -9.39 1.74
CA TYR A 66 -17.02 -10.70 2.37
C TYR A 66 -17.74 -11.69 1.43
N ASN A 67 -18.87 -11.26 0.83
CA ASN A 67 -19.61 -12.14 -0.07
C ASN A 67 -18.83 -12.45 -1.37
N PHE A 68 -18.06 -11.48 -1.88
CA PHE A 68 -17.17 -11.70 -3.02
C PHE A 68 -16.08 -12.72 -2.70
N GLY A 69 -15.49 -12.65 -1.51
CA GLY A 69 -14.36 -13.48 -1.12
C GLY A 69 -14.71 -14.93 -0.81
N LYS A 70 -15.97 -15.23 -0.49
CA LYS A 70 -16.40 -16.58 -0.17
C LYS A 70 -16.18 -17.54 -1.33
N GLY A 71 -15.49 -18.64 -1.06
CA GLY A 71 -15.23 -19.69 -2.03
C GLY A 71 -14.10 -19.38 -3.02
N LEU A 72 -13.37 -18.31 -2.83
CA LEU A 72 -12.12 -18.03 -3.53
C LEU A 72 -10.94 -18.70 -2.80
N ASP A 73 -9.92 -19.10 -3.55
CA ASP A 73 -8.71 -19.69 -3.01
C ASP A 73 -7.74 -18.62 -2.47
N ALA A 74 -7.70 -17.47 -3.16
CA ALA A 74 -6.89 -16.34 -2.73
C ALA A 74 -7.50 -15.01 -3.18
N ILE A 75 -7.17 -13.95 -2.43
CA ILE A 75 -7.53 -12.56 -2.77
C ILE A 75 -6.28 -11.70 -2.73
N THR A 76 -6.16 -10.83 -3.73
CA THR A 76 -5.20 -9.72 -3.73
C THR A 76 -5.92 -8.40 -3.91
N ILE A 77 -5.20 -7.29 -3.71
CA ILE A 77 -5.75 -5.95 -3.84
C ILE A 77 -5.02 -5.18 -4.94
N GLU A 78 -5.72 -4.29 -5.58
CA GLU A 78 -5.16 -3.34 -6.54
C GLU A 78 -4.83 -2.01 -5.86
N ILE A 79 -5.66 -1.61 -4.90
CA ILE A 79 -5.49 -0.41 -4.09
C ILE A 79 -5.71 -0.75 -2.61
N GLU A 80 -4.96 -0.10 -1.70
CA GLU A 80 -5.01 -0.40 -0.26
C GLU A 80 -6.31 0.03 0.43
N ASN A 81 -7.12 0.88 -0.21
CA ASN A 81 -8.34 1.42 0.40
C ASN A 81 -9.53 0.45 0.31
N VAL A 82 -9.35 -0.73 0.88
CA VAL A 82 -10.34 -1.83 0.96
C VAL A 82 -10.87 -2.01 2.38
N ASN A 83 -11.95 -2.78 2.52
CA ASN A 83 -12.46 -3.21 3.82
C ASN A 83 -11.58 -4.32 4.39
N VAL A 84 -10.76 -3.96 5.38
CA VAL A 84 -9.79 -4.89 5.97
C VAL A 84 -10.45 -5.85 6.95
N ASP A 85 -11.54 -5.45 7.62
CA ASP A 85 -12.24 -6.31 8.59
C ASP A 85 -12.88 -7.52 7.88
N ALA A 86 -13.47 -7.31 6.70
CA ALA A 86 -13.97 -8.41 5.87
C ALA A 86 -12.85 -9.36 5.44
N LEU A 87 -11.67 -8.81 5.09
CA LEU A 87 -10.50 -9.63 4.73
C LEU A 87 -9.95 -10.44 5.91
N GLU A 88 -10.00 -9.92 7.14
CA GLU A 88 -9.61 -10.67 8.34
C GLU A 88 -10.52 -11.88 8.59
N ILE A 89 -11.83 -11.72 8.39
CA ILE A 89 -12.76 -12.83 8.54
C ILE A 89 -12.52 -13.88 7.45
N LEU A 90 -12.36 -13.46 6.20
CA LEU A 90 -12.04 -14.37 5.09
C LEU A 90 -10.71 -15.12 5.32
N GLU A 91 -9.67 -14.44 5.85
CA GLU A 91 -8.40 -15.09 6.21
C GLU A 91 -8.63 -16.15 7.32
N ALA A 92 -9.43 -15.83 8.33
CA ALA A 92 -9.78 -16.78 9.40
C ALA A 92 -10.59 -17.98 8.90
N GLU A 93 -11.39 -17.80 7.84
CA GLU A 93 -12.14 -18.86 7.15
C GLU A 93 -11.29 -19.66 6.15
N GLY A 94 -10.00 -19.31 5.98
CA GLY A 94 -9.03 -20.06 5.19
C GLY A 94 -8.74 -19.52 3.80
N VAL A 95 -9.33 -18.39 3.38
CA VAL A 95 -8.97 -17.70 2.14
C VAL A 95 -7.58 -17.07 2.29
N LYS A 96 -6.72 -17.28 1.31
CA LYS A 96 -5.37 -16.69 1.34
C LYS A 96 -5.45 -15.21 0.92
N ILE A 97 -5.07 -14.30 1.80
CA ILE A 97 -5.09 -12.86 1.52
C ILE A 97 -3.67 -12.33 1.31
N PHE A 98 -3.45 -11.61 0.21
CA PHE A 98 -2.16 -11.02 -0.15
C PHE A 98 -2.32 -9.55 -0.58
N PRO A 99 -1.65 -8.59 0.11
CA PRO A 99 -0.92 -8.75 1.37
C PRO A 99 -1.86 -9.10 2.53
N LYS A 100 -1.32 -9.64 3.62
CA LYS A 100 -2.13 -10.00 4.80
C LYS A 100 -2.91 -8.80 5.35
N PRO A 101 -4.11 -8.99 5.91
CA PRO A 101 -4.92 -7.91 6.49
C PRO A 101 -4.16 -7.09 7.54
N SER A 102 -3.34 -7.74 8.38
CA SER A 102 -2.50 -7.04 9.37
C SER A 102 -1.47 -6.09 8.75
N VAL A 103 -0.95 -6.42 7.57
CA VAL A 103 -0.05 -5.56 6.80
C VAL A 103 -0.83 -4.37 6.24
N LEU A 104 -2.03 -4.61 5.70
CA LEU A 104 -2.91 -3.56 5.19
C LEU A 104 -3.29 -2.54 6.28
N LYS A 105 -3.63 -2.99 7.48
CA LYS A 105 -3.88 -2.10 8.64
C LYS A 105 -2.70 -1.18 8.90
N THR A 106 -1.49 -1.72 8.87
CA THR A 106 -0.27 -0.91 9.06
C THR A 106 -0.06 0.07 7.92
N ILE A 107 -0.28 -0.33 6.66
CA ILE A 107 -0.09 0.53 5.48
C ILE A 107 -1.12 1.67 5.45
N LYS A 108 -2.36 1.40 5.81
CA LYS A 108 -3.46 2.39 5.80
C LYS A 108 -3.33 3.44 6.89
N ASN A 109 -2.61 3.16 7.97
CA ASN A 109 -2.50 4.06 9.12
C ASN A 109 -1.06 4.55 9.31
N LYS A 110 -0.85 5.87 9.09
CA LYS A 110 0.48 6.49 9.20
C LYS A 110 1.08 6.43 10.61
N ILE A 111 0.22 6.40 11.64
CA ILE A 111 0.67 6.25 13.04
C ILE A 111 1.23 4.83 13.23
N LEU A 112 0.49 3.81 12.79
CA LEU A 112 0.95 2.42 12.87
C LEU A 112 2.22 2.19 12.04
N GLN A 113 2.33 2.84 10.86
CA GLN A 113 3.57 2.81 10.06
C GLN A 113 4.76 3.36 10.85
N LYS A 114 4.60 4.50 11.51
CA LYS A 114 5.67 5.13 12.28
C LYS A 114 6.07 4.31 13.50
N GLN A 115 5.09 3.77 14.23
CA GLN A 115 5.33 2.85 15.33
C GLN A 115 6.04 1.58 14.87
N TYR A 116 5.68 1.05 13.70
CA TYR A 116 6.36 -0.09 13.09
C TYR A 116 7.83 0.25 12.76
N TYR A 117 8.10 1.43 12.18
CA TYR A 117 9.47 1.85 11.87
C TYR A 117 10.31 2.01 13.14
N GLU A 118 9.76 2.61 14.18
CA GLU A 118 10.42 2.77 15.46
C GLU A 118 10.72 1.41 16.13
N LEU A 119 9.72 0.54 16.21
CA LEU A 119 9.84 -0.80 16.79
C LEU A 119 10.94 -1.64 16.11
N HIS A 120 11.06 -1.53 14.80
CA HIS A 120 12.00 -2.31 14.00
C HIS A 120 13.27 -1.54 13.64
N GLN A 121 13.49 -0.36 14.23
CA GLN A 121 14.66 0.50 14.00
C GLN A 121 14.88 0.84 12.52
N ILE A 122 13.79 0.98 11.75
CA ILE A 122 13.83 1.36 10.35
C ILE A 122 14.04 2.87 10.27
N PRO A 123 15.05 3.34 9.52
CA PRO A 123 15.31 4.78 9.37
C PRO A 123 14.08 5.55 8.88
N SER A 124 13.71 6.59 9.62
CA SER A 124 12.57 7.44 9.33
C SER A 124 12.84 8.84 9.93
N PRO A 125 12.28 9.92 9.38
CA PRO A 125 12.34 11.22 10.04
C PRO A 125 11.80 11.16 11.47
N LYS A 126 12.35 11.95 12.37
CA LYS A 126 11.81 12.09 13.72
C LYS A 126 10.35 12.50 13.66
N PHE A 127 9.52 11.95 14.53
CA PHE A 127 8.10 12.21 14.53
C PHE A 127 7.53 12.29 15.94
N ILE A 128 6.36 12.90 16.04
CA ILE A 128 5.50 12.94 17.23
C ILE A 128 4.09 12.56 16.80
N ILE A 129 3.38 11.83 17.64
CA ILE A 129 1.95 11.56 17.45
C ILE A 129 1.19 12.66 18.19
N THR A 130 0.21 13.27 17.52
CA THR A 130 -0.73 14.24 18.08
C THR A 130 -2.15 13.75 17.87
N ASN A 131 -3.00 13.82 18.91
CA ASN A 131 -4.37 13.33 18.82
C ASN A 131 -5.37 14.42 18.41
N ASN A 132 -4.98 15.68 18.53
CA ASN A 132 -5.83 16.83 18.27
C ASN A 132 -4.99 18.12 18.09
N LEU A 133 -5.65 19.22 17.72
CA LEU A 133 -5.02 20.51 17.57
C LEU A 133 -4.42 21.07 18.88
N ALA A 134 -5.00 20.75 20.04
CA ALA A 134 -4.47 21.22 21.30
C ALA A 134 -3.09 20.59 21.63
N GLU A 135 -2.88 19.34 21.24
CA GLU A 135 -1.58 18.68 21.36
C GLU A 135 -0.60 19.21 20.30
N LEU A 136 -1.06 19.40 19.06
CA LEU A 136 -0.25 19.96 17.99
C LEU A 136 0.30 21.35 18.36
N ASN A 137 -0.53 22.23 18.93
CA ASN A 137 -0.14 23.58 19.31
C ASN A 137 0.98 23.65 20.37
N LYS A 138 1.27 22.55 21.06
CA LYS A 138 2.36 22.45 22.04
C LYS A 138 3.71 22.08 21.40
N GLN A 139 3.74 21.80 20.09
CA GLN A 139 4.90 21.24 19.39
C GLN A 139 5.71 22.29 18.59
N GLU A 140 5.72 23.54 19.03
CA GLU A 140 6.37 24.66 18.31
C GLU A 140 7.87 24.38 18.04
N GLU A 141 8.58 23.76 18.97
CA GLU A 141 10.00 23.41 18.83
C GLU A 141 10.25 22.35 17.74
N PHE A 142 9.19 21.66 17.32
CA PHE A 142 9.28 20.62 16.27
C PHE A 142 9.24 21.19 14.85
N LEU A 143 8.97 22.48 14.69
CA LEU A 143 8.94 23.14 13.37
C LEU A 143 10.36 23.31 12.77
N PRO A 144 10.51 23.36 11.44
CA PRO A 144 9.48 23.08 10.44
C PRO A 144 9.16 21.59 10.35
N ALA A 145 7.89 21.26 10.08
CA ALA A 145 7.38 19.90 10.12
C ALA A 145 6.32 19.63 9.06
N VAL A 146 6.05 18.37 8.80
CA VAL A 146 4.95 17.91 7.96
C VAL A 146 3.92 17.20 8.84
N HIS A 147 2.69 17.69 8.88
CA HIS A 147 1.60 17.12 9.65
C HIS A 147 0.73 16.25 8.75
N LYS A 148 0.57 14.97 9.10
CA LYS A 148 -0.12 13.97 8.28
C LYS A 148 -1.22 13.31 9.10
N VAL A 149 -2.46 13.36 8.63
CA VAL A 149 -3.55 12.63 9.28
C VAL A 149 -3.25 11.12 9.30
N GLY A 150 -3.58 10.45 10.41
CA GLY A 150 -3.28 9.02 10.60
C GLY A 150 -3.94 8.13 9.55
N GLU A 151 -5.21 8.37 9.27
CA GLU A 151 -6.00 7.60 8.30
C GLU A 151 -6.78 8.51 7.34
N GLY A 152 -7.17 7.99 6.18
CA GLY A 152 -8.05 8.67 5.23
C GLY A 152 -7.39 9.73 4.36
N GLY A 153 -6.07 9.98 4.47
CA GLY A 153 -5.36 10.89 3.58
C GLY A 153 -4.92 10.19 2.29
N TYR A 154 -5.27 10.74 1.13
CA TYR A 154 -4.92 10.27 -0.20
C TYR A 154 -4.56 11.44 -1.12
N ASP A 155 -3.74 11.22 -2.13
CA ASP A 155 -3.38 12.17 -3.20
C ASP A 155 -3.03 13.59 -2.69
N GLY A 156 -2.18 13.66 -1.65
CA GLY A 156 -1.80 14.93 -1.01
C GLY A 156 -2.86 15.52 -0.06
N LYS A 157 -4.08 14.99 -0.04
CA LYS A 157 -5.08 15.33 0.97
C LYS A 157 -4.71 14.64 2.29
N GLY A 158 -4.77 15.38 3.40
CA GLY A 158 -4.35 14.86 4.70
C GLY A 158 -2.85 15.03 4.98
N VAL A 159 -2.17 15.95 4.25
CA VAL A 159 -0.79 16.38 4.50
C VAL A 159 -0.75 17.90 4.54
N GLN A 160 -0.14 18.47 5.59
CA GLN A 160 0.06 19.91 5.77
C GLN A 160 1.52 20.21 6.08
N LEU A 161 2.09 21.16 5.36
CA LEU A 161 3.41 21.69 5.67
C LEU A 161 3.27 22.82 6.69
N LEU A 162 3.88 22.64 7.85
CA LEU A 162 3.87 23.59 8.96
C LEU A 162 5.27 24.17 9.11
N LYS A 163 5.44 25.43 8.78
CA LYS A 163 6.73 26.14 8.86
C LYS A 163 6.83 27.02 10.10
N THR A 164 5.71 27.63 10.47
CA THR A 164 5.60 28.56 11.60
C THR A 164 4.47 28.14 12.53
N LYS A 165 4.36 28.78 13.70
CA LYS A 165 3.30 28.51 14.67
C LYS A 165 1.90 28.84 14.14
N GLU A 166 1.80 29.88 13.30
CA GLU A 166 0.54 30.27 12.68
C GLU A 166 -0.01 29.17 11.75
N ASP A 167 0.87 28.34 11.18
CA ASP A 167 0.47 27.23 10.33
C ASP A 167 -0.25 26.11 11.10
N PHE A 168 -0.18 26.09 12.42
CA PHE A 168 -0.92 25.09 13.23
C PHE A 168 -2.43 25.18 13.04
N LEU A 169 -2.95 26.35 12.63
CA LEU A 169 -4.36 26.52 12.26
C LEU A 169 -4.77 25.66 11.04
N LYS A 170 -3.79 25.23 10.24
CA LYS A 170 -4.01 24.33 9.08
C LYS A 170 -3.91 22.85 9.47
N GLY A 171 -3.55 22.57 10.72
CA GLY A 171 -3.38 21.21 11.22
C GLY A 171 -4.70 20.45 11.28
N PHE A 172 -4.58 19.13 11.43
CA PHE A 172 -5.75 18.25 11.56
C PHE A 172 -6.13 18.12 13.04
N ASP A 173 -7.42 18.26 13.34
CA ASP A 173 -7.98 17.97 14.66
C ASP A 173 -8.37 16.48 14.76
N ALA A 174 -7.38 15.62 14.59
CA ALA A 174 -7.52 14.17 14.55
C ALA A 174 -6.17 13.50 14.88
N PRO A 175 -6.18 12.20 15.24
CA PRO A 175 -4.96 11.43 15.41
C PRO A 175 -4.06 11.52 14.16
N SER A 176 -2.85 12.04 14.33
CA SER A 176 -1.97 12.46 13.24
C SER A 176 -0.50 12.26 13.59
N VAL A 177 0.34 12.25 12.59
CA VAL A 177 1.80 12.21 12.72
C VAL A 177 2.36 13.58 12.36
N LEU A 178 3.11 14.19 13.26
CA LEU A 178 3.95 15.38 13.01
C LEU A 178 5.36 14.89 12.73
N GLU A 179 5.83 14.99 11.49
CA GLU A 179 7.17 14.59 11.07
C GLU A 179 8.10 15.79 10.93
N LYS A 180 9.33 15.66 11.42
CA LYS A 180 10.37 16.67 11.16
C LYS A 180 10.60 16.77 9.64
N MET A 181 10.55 17.99 9.12
CA MET A 181 10.84 18.21 7.70
C MET A 181 12.28 17.80 7.38
N VAL A 182 12.45 17.09 6.28
CA VAL A 182 13.75 16.69 5.73
C VAL A 182 14.03 17.43 4.43
N ASN A 183 15.31 17.69 4.15
CA ASN A 183 15.71 18.24 2.87
C ASN A 183 15.83 17.11 1.85
N ILE A 184 14.89 17.05 0.92
CA ILE A 184 14.83 15.99 -0.09
C ILE A 184 15.76 16.39 -1.24
N HIS A 185 16.69 15.49 -1.58
CA HIS A 185 17.54 15.63 -2.76
C HIS A 185 17.00 14.84 -3.93
N LYS A 186 16.59 13.58 -3.70
CA LYS A 186 15.94 12.69 -4.65
C LYS A 186 14.84 11.89 -3.96
N GLU A 187 13.77 11.59 -4.69
CA GLU A 187 12.75 10.65 -4.25
C GLU A 187 12.95 9.31 -4.96
N ILE A 188 13.13 8.24 -4.18
CA ILE A 188 13.45 6.90 -4.69
C ILE A 188 12.37 5.92 -4.24
N ALA A 189 11.82 5.18 -5.19
CA ALA A 189 10.97 4.02 -4.93
C ALA A 189 11.78 2.74 -5.08
N GLN A 190 11.70 1.86 -4.08
CA GLN A 190 12.31 0.53 -4.12
C GLN A 190 11.22 -0.53 -4.02
N MET A 191 10.98 -1.25 -5.11
CA MET A 191 10.08 -2.38 -5.11
C MET A 191 10.77 -3.62 -4.54
N VAL A 192 10.09 -4.30 -3.64
CA VAL A 192 10.55 -5.55 -3.05
C VAL A 192 9.41 -6.55 -2.97
N ASN A 193 9.66 -7.80 -3.37
CA ASN A 193 8.71 -8.89 -3.26
C ASN A 193 9.22 -9.92 -2.25
N LYS A 194 8.39 -10.25 -1.26
CA LYS A 194 8.67 -11.29 -0.27
C LYS A 194 7.87 -12.54 -0.62
N ILE A 195 8.58 -13.63 -0.92
CA ILE A 195 8.02 -14.92 -1.28
C ILE A 195 7.95 -15.81 -0.02
N LYS A 196 7.11 -16.85 -0.05
CA LYS A 196 7.10 -17.90 0.97
C LYS A 196 8.52 -18.46 1.18
N LYS A 197 8.90 -18.73 2.41
CA LYS A 197 10.22 -19.22 2.86
C LYS A 197 11.30 -18.17 3.09
N GLY A 198 10.93 -16.87 3.09
CA GLY A 198 11.88 -15.79 3.40
C GLY A 198 12.75 -15.35 2.23
N GLU A 199 12.56 -15.91 1.05
CA GLU A 199 13.16 -15.40 -0.17
C GLU A 199 12.59 -14.03 -0.50
N THR A 200 13.46 -13.12 -0.90
CA THR A 200 13.10 -11.73 -1.22
C THR A 200 13.72 -11.36 -2.55
N ALA A 201 12.91 -10.85 -3.47
CA ALA A 201 13.36 -10.28 -4.73
C ALA A 201 13.36 -8.75 -4.63
N LEU A 202 14.51 -8.14 -4.91
CA LEU A 202 14.65 -6.69 -5.07
C LEU A 202 14.65 -6.36 -6.56
N TYR A 203 13.85 -5.36 -6.92
CA TYR A 203 13.87 -4.80 -8.28
C TYR A 203 14.82 -3.60 -8.32
N PRO A 204 15.26 -3.15 -9.50
CA PRO A 204 16.04 -1.93 -9.59
C PRO A 204 15.28 -0.74 -8.97
N PRO A 205 15.96 0.15 -8.21
CA PRO A 205 15.31 1.33 -7.66
C PRO A 205 14.92 2.29 -8.77
N VAL A 206 13.86 3.04 -8.52
CA VAL A 206 13.27 4.00 -9.46
C VAL A 206 13.37 5.39 -8.86
N GLU A 207 13.93 6.35 -9.63
CA GLU A 207 13.87 7.76 -9.26
C GLU A 207 12.54 8.35 -9.72
N MET A 208 11.82 9.01 -8.80
CA MET A 208 10.54 9.66 -9.06
C MET A 208 10.76 11.16 -9.18
N LEU A 209 10.37 11.72 -10.33
CA LEU A 209 10.47 13.15 -10.58
C LEU A 209 9.07 13.76 -10.59
N PHE A 210 8.88 14.75 -9.71
CA PHE A 210 7.60 15.41 -9.52
C PHE A 210 7.57 16.79 -10.15
N ASN A 211 6.45 17.14 -10.75
CA ASN A 211 6.15 18.52 -11.11
C ASN A 211 5.84 19.31 -9.83
N HIS A 212 6.73 20.21 -9.45
CA HIS A 212 6.62 20.97 -8.20
C HIS A 212 5.42 21.94 -8.17
N GLN A 213 4.90 22.34 -9.34
CA GLN A 213 3.74 23.24 -9.41
C GLN A 213 2.43 22.48 -9.19
N LEU A 214 2.33 21.27 -9.75
CA LEU A 214 1.13 20.44 -9.73
C LEU A 214 1.15 19.41 -8.61
N ASN A 215 2.31 19.18 -7.99
CA ASN A 215 2.55 18.10 -7.02
C ASN A 215 2.13 16.71 -7.55
N LEU A 216 2.37 16.50 -8.85
CA LEU A 216 2.08 15.25 -9.53
C LEU A 216 3.38 14.59 -9.99
N LEU A 217 3.39 13.28 -9.99
CA LEU A 217 4.47 12.49 -10.58
C LEU A 217 4.50 12.77 -12.08
N ASP A 218 5.63 13.27 -12.58
CA ASP A 218 5.84 13.64 -13.99
C ASP A 218 6.39 12.43 -14.76
N PHE A 219 7.52 11.88 -14.30
CA PHE A 219 8.09 10.67 -14.85
C PHE A 219 8.97 9.90 -13.85
N GLN A 220 9.30 8.68 -14.23
CA GLN A 220 10.11 7.77 -13.44
C GLN A 220 11.30 7.28 -14.27
N LEU A 221 12.48 7.26 -13.65
CA LEU A 221 13.70 6.74 -14.24
C LEU A 221 14.08 5.42 -13.58
N CYS A 222 14.17 4.36 -14.36
CA CYS A 222 14.58 3.03 -13.93
C CYS A 222 15.71 2.48 -14.80
N PRO A 223 16.84 2.08 -14.23
CA PRO A 223 17.23 2.22 -12.84
C PRO A 223 17.53 3.66 -12.45
N ALA A 224 17.33 4.00 -11.16
CA ALA A 224 17.75 5.28 -10.62
C ALA A 224 19.29 5.40 -10.64
N GLU A 225 19.80 6.56 -11.04
CA GLU A 225 21.23 6.85 -10.93
C GLU A 225 21.61 7.20 -9.50
N LEU A 226 22.20 6.24 -8.79
CA LEU A 226 22.61 6.35 -7.39
C LEU A 226 24.07 5.94 -7.22
N GLU A 227 24.75 6.66 -6.32
CA GLU A 227 26.05 6.18 -5.82
C GLU A 227 25.87 4.81 -5.13
N GLN A 228 26.84 3.92 -5.28
CA GLN A 228 26.80 2.56 -4.75
C GLN A 228 26.46 2.51 -3.23
N LYS A 229 27.00 3.44 -2.46
CA LYS A 229 26.72 3.56 -1.01
C LYS A 229 25.23 3.90 -0.73
N THR A 230 24.63 4.71 -1.57
CA THR A 230 23.21 5.08 -1.47
C THR A 230 22.33 3.91 -1.89
N LEU A 231 22.67 3.22 -2.97
CA LEU A 231 21.98 2.01 -3.42
C LEU A 231 21.91 0.96 -2.29
N TRP A 232 23.03 0.65 -1.67
CA TRP A 232 23.05 -0.30 -0.54
C TRP A 232 22.16 0.12 0.63
N LYS A 233 22.07 1.43 0.93
CA LYS A 233 21.16 1.93 1.96
C LYS A 233 19.69 1.76 1.57
N VAL A 234 19.34 2.07 0.32
CA VAL A 234 17.98 1.89 -0.21
C VAL A 234 17.55 0.44 -0.09
N GLU A 235 18.38 -0.49 -0.56
CA GLU A 235 18.14 -1.93 -0.48
C GLU A 235 18.02 -2.42 0.97
N ALA A 236 18.92 -1.99 1.85
CA ALA A 236 18.90 -2.37 3.26
C ALA A 236 17.63 -1.91 3.97
N ILE A 237 17.16 -0.68 3.71
CA ILE A 237 15.92 -0.15 4.27
C ILE A 237 14.71 -0.95 3.74
N ALA A 238 14.64 -1.20 2.43
CA ALA A 238 13.56 -1.97 1.83
C ALA A 238 13.47 -3.39 2.42
N LEU A 239 14.61 -4.07 2.56
CA LEU A 239 14.68 -5.38 3.19
C LEU A 239 14.28 -5.34 4.67
N ALA A 240 14.67 -4.29 5.41
CA ALA A 240 14.27 -4.13 6.81
C ALA A 240 12.76 -3.97 6.96
N VAL A 241 12.11 -3.23 6.05
CA VAL A 241 10.65 -3.06 6.03
C VAL A 241 9.95 -4.41 5.87
N VAL A 242 10.31 -5.21 4.85
CA VAL A 242 9.58 -6.44 4.53
C VAL A 242 9.93 -7.63 5.42
N ARG A 243 11.14 -7.64 6.01
CA ARG A 243 11.61 -8.76 6.84
C ARG A 243 10.69 -9.04 8.02
N ASN A 244 10.18 -8.01 8.65
CA ASN A 244 9.40 -8.09 9.87
C ASN A 244 7.88 -8.23 9.63
N PHE A 245 7.40 -8.04 8.41
CA PHE A 245 6.03 -8.42 8.08
C PHE A 245 5.91 -9.94 8.01
N LYS A 246 4.94 -10.50 8.75
CA LYS A 246 4.62 -11.92 8.66
C LYS A 246 3.93 -12.19 7.31
N SER A 247 4.54 -13.01 6.48
CA SER A 247 3.96 -13.50 5.22
C SER A 247 3.04 -14.69 5.46
#